data_46a3925f6f7b2a1465f8eb39403f6e00
#
_entry.id   46a3925f6f7b2a1465f8eb39403f6e00
#
_cell.length_a   1.000
_cell.length_b   1.000
_cell.length_c   1.000
_cell.angle_alpha   90.00
_cell.angle_beta   90.00
_cell.angle_gamma   90.00
#
_symmetry.space_group_name_H-M   'P 1'
#
loop_
_entity.id
_entity.type
_entity.pdbx_description
1 polymer ?
#
loop_
_entity_poly.entity_id
_entity_poly.type
_entity_poly.pdbx_seq_one_letter_code
_entity_poly.pdbx_strand_id
1 'polypeptide(L)'
;MLSNVNNVTDPVVFNRQLGNLLRNLSSNASSSTSKFSVGQTNFSDFQNINALVQCTRDLDGNSCSNCLQDIIRYIPQCCNGKQGGQVLSLSCNLRFEIYSFFLLSSPPPPSLVQPNSTSQGEKKSTSKVIVFVAIPVATTMVVALIVCCCLFWRNGKKKRVGN
;
A
#
# COMPACT_ATOMS: atom_id res chain seq x y z
N MET A 1 13.51 5.55 10.30
CA MET A 1 13.95 4.76 9.14
C MET A 1 13.66 3.30 9.40
N LEU A 2 13.21 2.57 8.36
CA LEU A 2 12.93 1.14 8.40
C LEU A 2 13.64 0.50 7.20
N SER A 3 14.23 -0.68 7.38
CA SER A 3 14.85 -1.44 6.28
C SER A 3 14.43 -2.89 6.33
N ASN A 4 14.35 -3.52 5.16
CA ASN A 4 14.18 -4.96 5.04
C ASN A 4 15.42 -5.68 5.64
N VAL A 5 15.20 -6.87 6.20
CA VAL A 5 16.31 -7.68 6.74
C VAL A 5 17.12 -8.37 5.64
N ASN A 6 16.50 -8.64 4.48
CA ASN A 6 17.12 -9.36 3.36
C ASN A 6 17.99 -8.43 2.51
N ASN A 7 19.09 -8.99 2.01
CA ASN A 7 19.99 -8.30 1.09
C ASN A 7 19.68 -8.69 -0.37
N VAL A 8 20.01 -7.79 -1.30
CA VAL A 8 20.01 -8.08 -2.74
C VAL A 8 21.29 -8.84 -3.14
N THR A 9 21.26 -9.49 -4.30
CA THR A 9 22.39 -10.28 -4.80
C THR A 9 23.54 -9.40 -5.31
N ASP A 10 23.25 -8.25 -5.94
CA ASP A 10 24.23 -7.27 -6.42
C ASP A 10 23.90 -5.87 -5.85
N PRO A 11 24.49 -5.52 -4.69
CA PRO A 11 24.25 -4.22 -4.06
C PRO A 11 24.72 -3.03 -4.91
N VAL A 12 25.75 -3.18 -5.71
CA VAL A 12 26.32 -2.08 -6.50
C VAL A 12 25.36 -1.67 -7.62
N VAL A 13 24.91 -2.65 -8.39
CA VAL A 13 23.94 -2.42 -9.48
C VAL A 13 22.62 -1.94 -8.88
N PHE A 14 22.14 -2.57 -7.81
CA PHE A 14 20.91 -2.20 -7.13
C PHE A 14 20.91 -0.75 -6.67
N ASN A 15 21.92 -0.33 -5.92
CA ASN A 15 21.99 1.04 -5.37
C ASN A 15 22.08 2.09 -6.47
N ARG A 16 22.77 1.80 -7.58
CA ARG A 16 22.84 2.69 -8.74
C ARG A 16 21.46 2.85 -9.39
N GLN A 17 20.74 1.75 -9.66
CA GLN A 17 19.40 1.77 -10.25
C GLN A 17 18.39 2.45 -9.33
N LEU A 18 18.41 2.12 -8.03
CA LEU A 18 17.58 2.77 -7.02
C LEU A 18 17.84 4.28 -6.97
N GLY A 19 19.11 4.70 -6.95
CA GLY A 19 19.46 6.12 -6.92
C GLY A 19 18.98 6.87 -8.17
N ASN A 20 19.05 6.26 -9.35
CA ASN A 20 18.52 6.85 -10.58
C ASN A 20 16.99 6.98 -10.53
N LEU A 21 16.30 5.91 -10.12
CA LEU A 21 14.85 5.89 -9.96
C LEU A 21 14.37 6.99 -9.00
N LEU A 22 14.97 7.05 -7.81
CA LEU A 22 14.56 8.03 -6.78
C LEU A 22 14.80 9.47 -7.21
N ARG A 23 15.89 9.77 -7.93
CA ARG A 23 16.11 11.12 -8.49
C ARG A 23 15.04 11.51 -9.49
N ASN A 24 14.68 10.61 -10.41
CA ASN A 24 13.61 10.85 -11.39
C ASN A 24 12.26 11.06 -10.70
N LEU A 25 11.91 10.21 -9.73
CA LEU A 25 10.67 10.36 -8.97
C LEU A 25 10.63 11.64 -8.15
N SER A 26 11.76 12.06 -7.57
CA SER A 26 11.85 13.33 -6.83
C SER A 26 11.61 14.55 -7.72
N SER A 27 12.16 14.55 -8.93
CA SER A 27 11.91 15.61 -9.92
C SER A 27 10.42 15.65 -10.30
N ASN A 28 9.81 14.50 -10.55
CA ASN A 28 8.39 14.42 -10.90
C ASN A 28 7.49 14.86 -9.73
N ALA A 29 7.76 14.42 -8.52
CA ALA A 29 6.98 14.79 -7.34
C ALA A 29 7.08 16.30 -7.04
N SER A 30 8.29 16.87 -7.13
CA SER A 30 8.52 18.29 -6.86
C SER A 30 7.80 19.21 -7.83
N SER A 31 7.69 18.83 -9.11
CA SER A 31 6.97 19.58 -10.15
C SER A 31 5.48 19.30 -10.19
N SER A 32 5.01 18.21 -9.58
CA SER A 32 3.60 17.82 -9.54
C SER A 32 2.82 18.61 -8.49
N THR A 33 1.55 18.90 -8.77
CA THR A 33 0.60 19.47 -7.79
C THR A 33 0.26 18.48 -6.68
N SER A 34 0.30 17.17 -6.96
CA SER A 34 0.05 16.12 -5.97
C SER A 34 1.21 15.92 -5.00
N LYS A 35 2.40 16.44 -5.32
CA LYS A 35 3.64 16.24 -4.54
C LYS A 35 3.97 14.76 -4.30
N PHE A 36 3.60 13.92 -5.25
CA PHE A 36 3.68 12.46 -5.16
C PHE A 36 4.14 11.88 -6.49
N SER A 37 4.99 10.86 -6.44
CA SER A 37 5.40 10.11 -7.61
C SER A 37 5.74 8.66 -7.25
N VAL A 38 5.37 7.74 -8.14
CA VAL A 38 5.71 6.31 -8.05
C VAL A 38 6.31 5.85 -9.36
N GLY A 39 7.12 4.82 -9.30
CA GLY A 39 7.70 4.23 -10.49
C GLY A 39 8.49 2.97 -10.18
N GLN A 40 8.96 2.35 -11.24
CA GLN A 40 9.75 1.15 -11.17
C GLN A 40 10.92 1.20 -12.15
N THR A 41 11.97 0.42 -11.88
CA THR A 41 13.08 0.15 -12.79
C THR A 41 13.52 -1.29 -12.67
N ASN A 42 14.07 -1.85 -13.73
CA ASN A 42 14.60 -3.21 -13.70
C ASN A 42 15.89 -3.25 -12.86
N PHE A 43 16.04 -4.30 -12.07
CA PHE A 43 17.25 -4.59 -11.35
C PHE A 43 17.96 -5.82 -11.93
N SER A 44 17.20 -6.87 -12.26
CA SER A 44 17.66 -8.07 -12.92
C SER A 44 16.54 -8.59 -13.86
N ASP A 45 16.80 -9.69 -14.58
CA ASP A 45 15.85 -10.28 -15.54
C ASP A 45 14.46 -10.59 -14.91
N PHE A 46 14.42 -10.84 -13.60
CA PHE A 46 13.19 -11.25 -12.89
C PHE A 46 12.80 -10.33 -11.72
N GLN A 47 13.55 -9.25 -11.48
CA GLN A 47 13.31 -8.39 -10.32
C GLN A 47 13.29 -6.92 -10.71
N ASN A 48 12.26 -6.23 -10.24
CA ASN A 48 12.12 -4.78 -10.36
C ASN A 48 12.32 -4.11 -9.00
N ILE A 49 12.86 -2.91 -9.03
CA ILE A 49 12.83 -1.98 -7.90
C ILE A 49 11.58 -1.13 -8.10
N ASN A 50 10.70 -1.14 -7.11
CA ASN A 50 9.51 -0.29 -7.05
C ASN A 50 9.76 0.80 -6.03
N ALA A 51 9.45 2.05 -6.33
CA ALA A 51 9.67 3.15 -5.41
C ALA A 51 8.53 4.18 -5.44
N LEU A 52 8.39 4.83 -4.30
CA LEU A 52 7.43 5.90 -4.04
C LEU A 52 8.17 7.04 -3.34
N VAL A 53 7.88 8.27 -3.74
CA VAL A 53 8.29 9.48 -3.03
C VAL A 53 7.11 10.41 -2.87
N GLN A 54 7.07 11.12 -1.75
CA GLN A 54 5.99 12.04 -1.44
C GLN A 54 6.48 13.18 -0.57
N CYS A 55 5.98 14.40 -0.84
CA CYS A 55 6.06 15.53 0.07
C CYS A 55 4.68 15.91 0.59
N THR A 56 4.63 16.65 1.69
CA THR A 56 3.42 17.34 2.12
C THR A 56 3.05 18.43 1.11
N ARG A 57 1.76 18.67 0.92
CA ARG A 57 1.26 19.52 -0.17
C ARG A 57 1.52 21.02 0.03
N ASP A 58 1.86 21.42 1.25
CA ASP A 58 2.23 22.79 1.61
C ASP A 58 3.62 23.19 1.10
N LEU A 59 4.46 22.22 0.75
CA LEU A 59 5.79 22.51 0.20
C LEU A 59 5.71 23.01 -1.24
N ASP A 60 6.46 24.05 -1.55
CA ASP A 60 6.76 24.43 -2.93
C ASP A 60 7.66 23.37 -3.62
N GLY A 61 7.89 23.52 -4.94
CA GLY A 61 8.68 22.54 -5.69
C GLY A 61 10.11 22.42 -5.21
N ASN A 62 10.78 23.54 -4.89
CA ASN A 62 12.16 23.55 -4.44
C ASN A 62 12.32 22.92 -3.05
N SER A 63 11.45 23.31 -2.11
CA SER A 63 11.43 22.75 -0.76
C SER A 63 11.16 21.25 -0.76
N CYS A 64 10.21 20.77 -1.61
CA CYS A 64 9.95 19.34 -1.80
C CYS A 64 11.17 18.62 -2.37
N SER A 65 11.80 19.17 -3.42
CA SER A 65 13.02 18.59 -4.02
C SER A 65 14.14 18.46 -3.00
N ASN A 66 14.41 19.51 -2.24
CA ASN A 66 15.46 19.52 -1.21
C ASN A 66 15.17 18.48 -0.12
N CYS A 67 13.95 18.42 0.40
CA CYS A 67 13.55 17.43 1.40
C CYS A 67 13.78 15.99 0.90
N LEU A 68 13.34 15.69 -0.34
CA LEU A 68 13.53 14.36 -0.94
C LEU A 68 15.02 14.03 -1.16
N GLN A 69 15.82 14.99 -1.64
CA GLN A 69 17.27 14.77 -1.81
C GLN A 69 17.95 14.50 -0.46
N ASP A 70 17.57 15.19 0.59
CA ASP A 70 18.14 14.99 1.91
C ASP A 70 17.84 13.57 2.42
N ILE A 71 16.59 13.10 2.33
CA ILE A 71 16.26 11.75 2.80
C ILE A 71 16.88 10.65 1.91
N ILE A 72 17.10 10.88 0.61
CA ILE A 72 17.77 9.95 -0.29
C ILE A 72 19.23 9.74 0.15
N ARG A 73 19.92 10.78 0.66
CA ARG A 73 21.30 10.67 1.15
C ARG A 73 21.45 9.72 2.35
N TYR A 74 20.39 9.42 3.05
CA TYR A 74 20.40 8.48 4.18
C TYR A 74 20.32 7.00 3.75
N ILE A 75 19.93 6.71 2.49
CA ILE A 75 19.82 5.32 2.01
C ILE A 75 21.09 4.50 2.19
N PRO A 76 22.30 4.99 1.87
CA PRO A 76 23.51 4.23 2.08
C PRO A 76 23.79 3.87 3.55
N GLN A 77 23.27 4.65 4.47
CA GLN A 77 23.47 4.45 5.91
C GLN A 77 22.46 3.45 6.51
N CYS A 78 21.19 3.50 6.07
CA CYS A 78 20.11 2.66 6.62
C CYS A 78 19.92 1.36 5.86
N CYS A 79 20.09 1.41 4.54
CA CYS A 79 19.45 0.46 3.66
C CYS A 79 20.33 0.01 2.50
N ASN A 80 21.66 0.16 2.63
CA ASN A 80 22.64 -0.23 1.60
C ASN A 80 22.49 -1.71 1.22
N GLY A 81 22.15 -1.98 -0.04
CA GLY A 81 21.96 -3.33 -0.55
C GLY A 81 20.77 -4.10 0.04
N LYS A 82 19.85 -3.42 0.72
CA LYS A 82 18.62 -4.04 1.24
C LYS A 82 17.55 -4.14 0.16
N GLN A 83 16.74 -5.20 0.22
CA GLN A 83 15.64 -5.46 -0.73
C GLN A 83 14.51 -4.45 -0.62
N GLY A 84 14.46 -3.67 0.46
CA GLY A 84 13.47 -2.64 0.68
C GLY A 84 13.86 -1.72 1.83
N GLY A 85 13.26 -0.52 1.83
CA GLY A 85 13.48 0.46 2.89
C GLY A 85 12.51 1.62 2.82
N GLN A 86 12.38 2.29 3.96
CA GLN A 86 11.56 3.48 4.11
C GLN A 86 12.29 4.53 4.94
N VAL A 87 12.35 5.76 4.41
CA VAL A 87 12.86 6.92 5.13
C VAL A 87 11.75 7.93 5.27
N LEU A 88 11.49 8.33 6.51
CA LEU A 88 10.45 9.30 6.88
C LEU A 88 11.13 10.56 7.42
N SER A 89 10.67 11.71 6.96
CA SER A 89 10.93 13.04 7.51
C SER A 89 9.61 13.71 7.87
N LEU A 90 9.65 14.91 8.43
CA LEU A 90 8.44 15.65 8.81
C LEU A 90 7.58 16.04 7.60
N SER A 91 8.21 16.39 6.49
CA SER A 91 7.53 16.93 5.30
C SER A 91 7.70 16.12 4.04
N CYS A 92 8.46 15.02 4.08
CA CYS A 92 8.62 14.12 2.94
C CYS A 92 8.93 12.70 3.38
N ASN A 93 8.65 11.75 2.50
CA ASN A 93 8.98 10.35 2.70
C ASN A 93 9.34 9.67 1.38
N LEU A 94 10.07 8.57 1.49
CA LEU A 94 10.31 7.64 0.41
C LEU A 94 10.18 6.20 0.90
N ARG A 95 9.79 5.33 0.00
CA ARG A 95 9.79 3.87 0.18
C ARG A 95 10.24 3.20 -1.10
N PHE A 96 11.01 2.12 -0.97
CA PHE A 96 11.36 1.24 -2.08
C PHE A 96 11.29 -0.22 -1.66
N GLU A 97 10.96 -1.12 -2.61
CA GLU A 97 10.84 -2.56 -2.41
C GLU A 97 11.15 -3.29 -3.72
N ILE A 98 11.56 -4.55 -3.64
CA ILE A 98 11.71 -5.43 -4.82
C ILE A 98 10.38 -6.05 -5.28
N TYR A 99 9.29 -5.81 -4.58
CA TYR A 99 7.93 -6.22 -4.94
C TYR A 99 7.04 -5.00 -5.16
N SER A 100 5.98 -5.18 -5.96
CA SER A 100 5.01 -4.11 -6.19
C SER A 100 4.14 -3.92 -4.95
N PHE A 101 4.13 -2.72 -4.39
CA PHE A 101 3.30 -2.31 -3.26
C PHE A 101 2.33 -1.17 -3.62
N PHE A 102 2.26 -0.81 -4.89
CA PHE A 102 1.30 0.12 -5.46
C PHE A 102 0.84 -0.38 -6.83
N LEU A 103 -0.35 0.06 -7.24
CA LEU A 103 -0.86 -0.20 -8.59
C LEU A 103 -0.35 0.91 -9.51
N LEU A 104 0.46 0.56 -10.50
CA LEU A 104 0.66 1.42 -11.65
C LEU A 104 -0.66 1.40 -12.41
N SER A 105 -1.39 2.50 -12.41
CA SER A 105 -2.59 2.62 -13.24
C SER A 105 -2.19 2.34 -14.68
N SER A 106 -2.64 1.21 -15.22
CA SER A 106 -2.58 0.99 -16.67
C SER A 106 -3.28 2.17 -17.34
N PRO A 107 -2.77 2.71 -18.45
CA PRO A 107 -3.52 3.70 -19.22
C PRO A 107 -4.91 3.12 -19.47
N PRO A 108 -5.98 3.93 -19.34
CA PRO A 108 -7.33 3.46 -19.61
C PRO A 108 -7.32 2.81 -21.00
N PRO A 109 -7.99 1.66 -21.17
CA PRO A 109 -8.09 1.03 -22.48
C PRO A 109 -8.60 2.08 -23.46
N PRO A 110 -8.10 2.12 -24.73
CA PRO A 110 -8.55 3.09 -25.71
C PRO A 110 -10.07 3.01 -25.79
N SER A 111 -10.73 4.12 -25.49
CA SER A 111 -12.19 4.23 -25.60
C SER A 111 -12.54 3.88 -27.03
N LEU A 112 -13.16 2.72 -27.23
CA LEU A 112 -13.85 2.43 -28.49
C LEU A 112 -14.88 3.54 -28.66
N VAL A 113 -14.66 4.37 -29.68
CA VAL A 113 -15.63 5.40 -30.14
C VAL A 113 -16.91 4.66 -30.44
N GLN A 114 -17.88 4.73 -29.54
CA GLN A 114 -19.21 4.17 -29.77
C GLN A 114 -20.02 5.20 -30.56
N PRO A 115 -20.59 4.81 -31.69
CA PRO A 115 -21.49 5.73 -32.44
C PRO A 115 -22.73 6.01 -31.60
N ASN A 116 -23.14 7.26 -31.58
CA ASN A 116 -24.33 7.79 -30.93
C ASN A 116 -25.55 6.90 -31.12
N SER A 117 -26.16 6.51 -30.02
CA SER A 117 -27.56 6.16 -29.95
C SER A 117 -28.16 6.74 -28.67
N THR A 118 -29.04 7.67 -28.88
CA THR A 118 -29.95 8.34 -27.94
C THR A 118 -30.80 7.31 -27.19
N SER A 119 -30.89 7.38 -25.89
CA SER A 119 -32.12 7.28 -25.07
C SER A 119 -31.87 6.71 -23.65
N GLN A 120 -32.18 7.54 -22.68
CA GLN A 120 -32.77 7.33 -21.37
C GLN A 120 -32.65 5.94 -20.72
N GLY A 121 -32.20 5.95 -19.43
CA GLY A 121 -32.44 4.86 -18.51
C GLY A 121 -31.50 4.83 -17.34
N GLU A 122 -31.82 5.57 -16.31
CA GLU A 122 -31.28 5.47 -14.94
C GLU A 122 -31.30 4.02 -14.47
N LYS A 123 -30.13 3.44 -14.13
CA LYS A 123 -30.07 2.28 -13.21
C LYS A 123 -28.86 2.39 -12.29
N LYS A 124 -29.16 2.86 -11.11
CA LYS A 124 -28.42 2.78 -9.88
C LYS A 124 -28.03 1.32 -9.62
N SER A 125 -26.76 0.97 -9.76
CA SER A 125 -26.27 -0.38 -9.42
C SER A 125 -26.04 -0.49 -7.92
N THR A 126 -26.78 -1.35 -7.35
CA THR A 126 -26.97 -1.65 -5.93
C THR A 126 -25.79 -2.47 -5.39
N SER A 127 -24.83 -1.83 -4.74
CA SER A 127 -23.84 -2.53 -3.90
C SER A 127 -24.33 -2.73 -2.47
N LYS A 128 -25.64 -2.89 -2.27
CA LYS A 128 -26.25 -3.04 -0.92
C LYS A 128 -26.68 -4.46 -0.54
N VAL A 129 -26.51 -5.44 -1.41
CA VAL A 129 -27.03 -6.80 -1.16
C VAL A 129 -26.06 -7.65 -0.33
N ILE A 130 -24.76 -7.36 -0.34
CA ILE A 130 -23.77 -8.17 0.40
C ILE A 130 -23.77 -7.88 1.90
N VAL A 131 -24.17 -6.69 2.32
CA VAL A 131 -24.18 -6.31 3.76
C VAL A 131 -25.34 -6.95 4.53
N PHE A 132 -26.47 -7.25 3.89
CA PHE A 132 -27.63 -7.79 4.57
C PHE A 132 -27.59 -9.31 4.85
N VAL A 133 -26.71 -10.06 4.21
CA VAL A 133 -26.59 -11.51 4.42
C VAL A 133 -25.49 -11.84 5.46
N ALA A 134 -24.48 -11.00 5.62
CA ALA A 134 -23.36 -11.24 6.55
C ALA A 134 -23.74 -10.95 8.02
N ILE A 135 -24.63 -10.01 8.29
CA ILE A 135 -25.03 -9.61 9.66
C ILE A 135 -25.84 -10.71 10.39
N PRO A 136 -26.83 -11.38 9.79
CA PRO A 136 -27.60 -12.41 10.50
C PRO A 136 -26.78 -13.68 10.80
N VAL A 137 -25.78 -14.02 9.99
CA VAL A 137 -24.93 -15.20 10.23
C VAL A 137 -23.98 -14.97 11.42
N ALA A 138 -23.42 -13.79 11.54
CA ALA A 138 -22.54 -13.45 12.67
C ALA A 138 -23.30 -13.41 14.01
N THR A 139 -24.52 -12.89 14.03
CA THR A 139 -25.33 -12.83 15.26
C THR A 139 -25.80 -14.21 15.72
N THR A 140 -26.16 -15.10 14.80
CA THR A 140 -26.56 -16.48 15.16
C THR A 140 -25.40 -17.28 15.77
N MET A 141 -24.18 -17.13 15.25
CA MET A 141 -23.00 -17.80 15.81
C MET A 141 -22.66 -17.31 17.21
N VAL A 142 -22.74 -16.01 17.48
CA VAL A 142 -22.50 -15.44 18.81
C VAL A 142 -23.55 -15.93 19.83
N VAL A 143 -24.81 -15.95 19.46
CA VAL A 143 -25.89 -16.45 20.34
C VAL A 143 -25.70 -17.94 20.64
N ALA A 144 -25.35 -18.76 19.64
CA ALA A 144 -25.09 -20.19 19.84
C ALA A 144 -23.92 -20.44 20.82
N LEU A 145 -22.84 -19.66 20.72
CA LEU A 145 -21.72 -19.76 21.65
C LEU A 145 -22.09 -19.38 23.08
N ILE A 146 -22.87 -18.32 23.26
CA ILE A 146 -23.35 -17.89 24.59
C ILE A 146 -24.22 -18.98 25.21
N VAL A 147 -25.16 -19.53 24.47
CA VAL A 147 -26.07 -20.61 24.96
C VAL A 147 -25.23 -21.84 25.31
N CYS A 148 -24.25 -22.23 24.50
CA CYS A 148 -23.37 -23.36 24.75
C CYS A 148 -22.57 -23.15 26.05
N CYS A 149 -21.97 -21.97 26.25
CA CYS A 149 -21.26 -21.62 27.48
C CYS A 149 -22.16 -21.66 28.72
N CYS A 150 -23.39 -21.14 28.61
CA CYS A 150 -24.36 -21.17 29.72
C CYS A 150 -24.76 -22.60 30.09
N LEU A 151 -24.96 -23.49 29.11
CA LEU A 151 -25.28 -24.89 29.36
C LEU A 151 -24.11 -25.65 30.01
N PHE A 152 -22.87 -25.40 29.55
CA PHE A 152 -21.65 -25.96 30.18
C PHE A 152 -21.52 -25.51 31.66
N TRP A 153 -21.78 -24.23 31.94
CA TRP A 153 -21.71 -23.70 33.30
C TRP A 153 -22.81 -24.30 34.21
N ARG A 154 -24.03 -24.46 33.69
CA ARG A 154 -25.12 -25.11 34.44
C ARG A 154 -24.82 -26.59 34.74
N ASN A 155 -24.28 -27.33 33.77
CA ASN A 155 -23.91 -28.74 33.95
C ASN A 155 -22.72 -28.90 34.88
N GLY A 156 -21.75 -27.98 34.85
CA GLY A 156 -20.57 -27.96 35.75
C GLY A 156 -20.98 -27.67 37.20
N LYS A 157 -22.00 -26.83 37.43
CA LYS A 157 -22.53 -26.60 38.80
C LYS A 157 -23.34 -27.80 39.33
N LYS A 158 -24.04 -28.55 38.47
CA LYS A 158 -24.77 -29.76 38.89
C LYS A 158 -23.86 -30.88 39.36
N LYS A 159 -22.63 -31.00 38.81
CA LYS A 159 -21.63 -32.00 39.23
C LYS A 159 -20.92 -31.64 40.54
N ARG A 160 -20.94 -30.39 41.01
CA ARG A 160 -20.30 -29.97 42.28
C ARG A 160 -21.23 -30.02 43.49
N VAL A 161 -22.53 -30.22 43.32
CA VAL A 161 -23.53 -30.28 44.40
C VAL A 161 -23.91 -31.73 44.71
N GLY A 162 -23.45 -32.70 43.93
CA GLY A 162 -23.76 -34.12 44.07
C GLY A 162 -22.61 -35.00 44.61
N ASN A 163 -21.62 -34.41 45.32
CA ASN A 163 -20.56 -35.18 45.98
C ASN A 163 -20.44 -34.72 47.43
#